data_9e3c4c5a0830c92b5274309ebd0d4a95
#
_entry.id   9e3c4c5a0830c92b5274309ebd0d4a95
#
_cell.length_a   1.000
_cell.length_b   1.000
_cell.length_c   1.000
_cell.angle_alpha   90.00
_cell.angle_beta   90.00
_cell.angle_gamma   90.00
#
_symmetry.space_group_name_H-M   'P 1'
#
loop_
_entity.id
_entity.type
_entity.pdbx_description
1 polymer ?
#
loop_
_entity_poly.entity_id
_entity_poly.type
_entity_poly.pdbx_seq_one_letter_code
_entity_poly.pdbx_strand_id
1 'polypeptide(L)'
;MLYKDLKDSIKSLGFLSIEDFVQYIGVTPSDILEWEEKDEVPYTVSLIIHLLKGDRDLPNNKSLDSLVEECLPLAELLEEASSFPYKLEEMFLLQKELNDSTNGKNWELGRNKFGKEINWLRCIHMEVAELIDSTPWKHWKNINSEPDMNNIHVELVDIWHFLMSYILQETNVPRAVSLVNTHCIYEASEDIDVKAMVKEAEKLSYIALAIETGNIPSFGGIERFIDQFFRCCKISGLSFTWLQKLYIGKNCLNKFRQDHGYKEGTYIKTWNGSEDNVIMVSVLENMENVSFDELYSKLEENYPSN
;
A
#
# COMPACT_ATOMS: atom_id res chain seq x y z
N MET A 1 31.03 8.71 -4.38
CA MET A 1 31.10 9.00 -5.85
C MET A 1 30.57 10.40 -6.05
N LEU A 2 31.20 11.21 -6.94
CA LEU A 2 30.63 12.50 -7.29
C LEU A 2 29.44 12.31 -8.24
N TYR A 3 28.43 13.16 -8.12
CA TYR A 3 27.22 13.05 -8.94
C TYR A 3 27.52 13.15 -10.45
N LYS A 4 28.47 13.98 -10.83
CA LYS A 4 28.91 14.10 -12.23
C LYS A 4 29.44 12.78 -12.84
N ASP A 5 30.01 11.89 -12.02
CA ASP A 5 30.58 10.62 -12.45
C ASP A 5 29.51 9.50 -12.48
N LEU A 6 28.33 9.75 -11.89
CA LEU A 6 27.22 8.80 -11.81
C LEU A 6 26.74 8.38 -13.20
N LYS A 7 26.54 9.36 -14.09
CA LYS A 7 26.00 9.17 -15.43
C LYS A 7 26.83 8.19 -16.27
N ASP A 8 28.16 8.33 -16.24
CA ASP A 8 29.06 7.43 -16.96
C ASP A 8 29.11 6.05 -16.32
N SER A 9 29.03 6.00 -15.00
CA SER A 9 28.99 4.76 -14.23
C SER A 9 27.76 3.91 -14.54
N ILE A 10 26.56 4.52 -14.52
CA ILE A 10 25.33 3.80 -14.80
C ILE A 10 25.18 3.40 -16.27
N LYS A 11 25.69 4.23 -17.20
CA LYS A 11 25.72 3.90 -18.62
C LYS A 11 26.57 2.67 -18.91
N SER A 12 27.68 2.49 -18.18
CA SER A 12 28.53 1.29 -18.30
C SER A 12 27.82 0.00 -17.84
N LEU A 13 26.74 0.13 -17.04
CA LEU A 13 25.87 -0.95 -16.57
C LEU A 13 24.68 -1.24 -17.52
N GLY A 14 24.54 -0.45 -18.61
CA GLY A 14 23.49 -0.61 -19.60
C GLY A 14 22.21 0.19 -19.34
N PHE A 15 22.17 1.03 -18.34
CA PHE A 15 21.04 1.93 -18.11
C PHE A 15 21.05 3.11 -19.10
N LEU A 16 19.89 3.53 -19.56
CA LEU A 16 19.73 4.61 -20.54
C LEU A 16 19.83 5.99 -19.90
N SER A 17 19.40 6.15 -18.65
CA SER A 17 19.41 7.42 -17.92
C SER A 17 19.63 7.21 -16.41
N ILE A 18 19.82 8.32 -15.67
CA ILE A 18 19.88 8.31 -14.20
C ILE A 18 18.50 7.90 -13.66
N GLU A 19 17.43 8.38 -14.27
CA GLU A 19 16.06 8.08 -13.90
C GLU A 19 15.76 6.57 -14.00
N ASP A 20 16.22 5.90 -15.06
CA ASP A 20 16.09 4.44 -15.23
C ASP A 20 16.82 3.68 -14.12
N PHE A 21 18.04 4.12 -13.78
CA PHE A 21 18.84 3.48 -12.73
C PHE A 21 18.23 3.70 -11.35
N VAL A 22 17.83 4.94 -11.01
CA VAL A 22 17.24 5.23 -9.69
C VAL A 22 15.89 4.56 -9.51
N GLN A 23 15.12 4.41 -10.58
CA GLN A 23 13.90 3.61 -10.58
C GLN A 23 14.21 2.13 -10.29
N TYR A 24 15.29 1.62 -10.87
CA TYR A 24 15.75 0.25 -10.62
C TYR A 24 16.16 0.01 -9.16
N ILE A 25 16.80 0.99 -8.51
CA ILE A 25 17.25 0.89 -7.11
C ILE A 25 16.25 1.48 -6.11
N GLY A 26 15.07 1.90 -6.54
CA GLY A 26 13.99 2.36 -5.65
C GLY A 26 14.19 3.76 -5.03
N VAL A 27 15.00 4.61 -5.64
CA VAL A 27 15.28 5.98 -5.18
C VAL A 27 14.32 6.97 -5.84
N THR A 28 13.93 8.02 -5.12
CA THR A 28 12.96 9.01 -5.62
C THR A 28 13.60 10.09 -6.47
N PRO A 29 12.87 10.75 -7.40
CA PRO A 29 13.39 11.89 -8.16
C PRO A 29 13.88 13.06 -7.30
N SER A 30 13.31 13.25 -6.11
CA SER A 30 13.75 14.28 -5.16
C SER A 30 15.15 14.00 -4.60
N ASP A 31 15.50 12.74 -4.41
CA ASP A 31 16.83 12.37 -3.94
C ASP A 31 17.91 12.69 -5.00
N ILE A 32 17.57 12.52 -6.29
CA ILE A 32 18.46 12.86 -7.40
C ILE A 32 18.81 14.36 -7.37
N LEU A 33 17.82 15.22 -7.16
CA LEU A 33 18.02 16.66 -7.09
C LEU A 33 18.95 17.03 -5.92
N GLU A 34 18.81 16.36 -4.77
CA GLU A 34 19.69 16.55 -3.63
C GLU A 34 21.12 16.11 -3.92
N TRP A 35 21.30 15.00 -4.65
CA TRP A 35 22.64 14.54 -5.04
C TRP A 35 23.31 15.46 -6.06
N GLU A 36 22.53 16.02 -6.99
CA GLU A 36 23.01 16.98 -7.97
C GLU A 36 23.44 18.29 -7.31
N GLU A 37 22.64 18.78 -6.36
CA GLU A 37 22.91 20.02 -5.63
C GLU A 37 24.19 19.92 -4.76
N LYS A 38 24.41 18.73 -4.17
CA LYS A 38 25.59 18.45 -3.33
C LYS A 38 26.82 17.98 -4.11
N ASP A 39 26.71 17.68 -5.41
CA ASP A 39 27.69 16.94 -6.24
C ASP A 39 28.19 15.66 -5.54
N GLU A 40 27.31 14.99 -4.79
CA GLU A 40 27.64 13.81 -4.01
C GLU A 40 26.53 12.77 -4.12
N VAL A 41 26.92 11.51 -4.40
CA VAL A 41 26.02 10.37 -4.43
C VAL A 41 26.19 9.59 -3.13
N PRO A 42 25.08 9.16 -2.46
CA PRO A 42 25.18 8.37 -1.24
C PRO A 42 26.09 7.17 -1.40
N TYR A 43 26.80 6.85 -0.33
CA TYR A 43 27.78 5.75 -0.34
C TYR A 43 27.13 4.41 -0.73
N THR A 44 25.92 4.16 -0.25
CA THR A 44 25.13 2.96 -0.58
C THR A 44 24.87 2.81 -2.08
N VAL A 45 24.53 3.91 -2.76
CA VAL A 45 24.34 3.93 -4.22
C VAL A 45 25.64 3.69 -4.97
N SER A 46 26.73 4.31 -4.48
CA SER A 46 28.08 4.08 -5.01
C SER A 46 28.50 2.61 -4.89
N LEU A 47 28.18 1.99 -3.77
CA LEU A 47 28.45 0.58 -3.51
C LEU A 47 27.66 -0.34 -4.43
N ILE A 48 26.36 -0.08 -4.62
CA ILE A 48 25.51 -0.84 -5.58
C ILE A 48 26.13 -0.81 -6.98
N ILE A 49 26.59 0.36 -7.43
CA ILE A 49 27.24 0.51 -8.74
C ILE A 49 28.51 -0.34 -8.83
N HIS A 50 29.36 -0.34 -7.79
CA HIS A 50 30.58 -1.16 -7.74
C HIS A 50 30.24 -2.66 -7.79
N LEU A 51 29.25 -3.08 -6.99
CA LEU A 51 28.81 -4.50 -6.98
C LEU A 51 28.27 -4.93 -8.35
N LEU A 52 27.46 -4.08 -8.99
CA LEU A 52 26.91 -4.37 -10.33
C LEU A 52 27.98 -4.40 -11.41
N LYS A 53 29.08 -3.64 -11.25
CA LYS A 53 30.27 -3.70 -12.15
C LYS A 53 31.14 -4.93 -11.95
N GLY A 54 30.91 -5.69 -10.88
CA GLY A 54 31.73 -6.84 -10.52
C GLY A 54 33.13 -6.45 -9.98
N ASP A 55 33.28 -5.18 -9.56
CA ASP A 55 34.51 -4.70 -8.95
C ASP A 55 34.67 -5.32 -7.55
N ARG A 56 35.80 -6.01 -7.35
CA ARG A 56 36.14 -6.63 -6.06
C ARG A 56 36.89 -5.70 -5.10
N ASP A 57 37.38 -4.58 -5.59
CA ASP A 57 38.07 -3.57 -4.79
C ASP A 57 37.08 -2.54 -4.27
N LEU A 58 36.71 -2.68 -2.99
CA LEU A 58 35.76 -1.79 -2.32
C LEU A 58 36.37 -0.41 -2.05
N PRO A 59 35.65 0.70 -2.31
CA PRO A 59 36.11 2.01 -1.96
C PRO A 59 36.07 2.18 -0.43
N ASN A 60 37.22 2.59 0.14
CA ASN A 60 37.47 2.86 1.55
C ASN A 60 37.56 1.63 2.48
N ASN A 61 38.66 1.54 3.19
CA ASN A 61 39.12 0.61 4.24
C ASN A 61 38.09 0.04 5.25
N LYS A 62 36.84 -0.15 4.87
CA LYS A 62 35.81 -0.86 5.67
C LYS A 62 35.97 -2.36 5.49
N SER A 63 35.81 -3.14 6.56
CA SER A 63 35.80 -4.60 6.47
C SER A 63 34.59 -5.08 5.66
N LEU A 64 34.73 -6.20 4.96
CA LEU A 64 33.64 -6.82 4.21
C LEU A 64 32.41 -7.08 5.10
N ASP A 65 32.65 -7.48 6.36
CA ASP A 65 31.59 -7.75 7.34
C ASP A 65 30.78 -6.48 7.67
N SER A 66 31.44 -5.34 7.87
CA SER A 66 30.76 -4.06 8.13
C SER A 66 29.93 -3.57 6.93
N LEU A 67 30.36 -3.90 5.72
CA LEU A 67 29.63 -3.55 4.48
C LEU A 67 28.45 -4.49 4.25
N VAL A 68 28.60 -5.75 4.59
CA VAL A 68 27.49 -6.72 4.54
C VAL A 68 26.41 -6.31 5.52
N GLU A 69 26.73 -5.95 6.77
CA GLU A 69 25.76 -5.47 7.75
C GLU A 69 25.04 -4.17 7.32
N GLU A 70 25.72 -3.24 6.64
CA GLU A 70 25.10 -2.03 6.11
C GLU A 70 24.22 -2.29 4.86
N CYS A 71 24.56 -3.28 4.05
CA CYS A 71 23.86 -3.59 2.79
C CYS A 71 22.76 -4.64 2.93
N LEU A 72 22.80 -5.45 4.00
CA LEU A 72 21.81 -6.52 4.20
C LEU A 72 20.38 -6.00 4.23
N PRO A 73 20.06 -4.92 4.99
CA PRO A 73 18.71 -4.37 4.99
C PRO A 73 18.26 -3.85 3.61
N LEU A 74 19.18 -3.26 2.84
CA LEU A 74 18.88 -2.79 1.49
C LEU A 74 18.70 -3.95 0.50
N ALA A 75 19.50 -5.01 0.62
CA ALA A 75 19.36 -6.21 -0.19
C ALA A 75 18.02 -6.92 0.08
N GLU A 76 17.64 -7.04 1.34
CA GLU A 76 16.35 -7.59 1.76
C GLU A 76 15.19 -6.74 1.23
N LEU A 77 15.27 -5.42 1.33
CA LEU A 77 14.28 -4.49 0.80
C LEU A 77 14.15 -4.60 -0.73
N LEU A 78 15.26 -4.74 -1.45
CA LEU A 78 15.27 -4.91 -2.90
C LEU A 78 14.73 -6.27 -3.33
N GLU A 79 15.03 -7.32 -2.59
CA GLU A 79 14.48 -8.65 -2.82
C GLU A 79 12.95 -8.64 -2.59
N GLU A 80 12.50 -8.03 -1.50
CA GLU A 80 11.09 -7.82 -1.22
C GLU A 80 10.42 -6.98 -2.32
N ALA A 81 11.02 -5.84 -2.69
CA ALA A 81 10.52 -4.95 -3.72
C ALA A 81 10.40 -5.63 -5.09
N SER A 82 11.27 -6.59 -5.40
CA SER A 82 11.19 -7.36 -6.66
C SER A 82 9.92 -8.19 -6.78
N SER A 83 9.29 -8.50 -5.66
CA SER A 83 8.02 -9.23 -5.59
C SER A 83 6.78 -8.34 -5.71
N PHE A 84 6.91 -7.02 -5.53
CA PHE A 84 5.78 -6.09 -5.46
C PHE A 84 4.92 -6.06 -6.72
N PRO A 85 5.48 -6.08 -7.96
CA PRO A 85 4.65 -6.14 -9.16
C PRO A 85 3.72 -7.35 -9.19
N TYR A 86 4.17 -8.52 -8.76
CA TYR A 86 3.36 -9.75 -8.71
C TYR A 86 2.28 -9.66 -7.62
N LYS A 87 2.64 -9.14 -6.44
CA LYS A 87 1.69 -8.91 -5.34
C LYS A 87 0.61 -7.89 -5.73
N LEU A 88 0.99 -6.82 -6.43
CA LEU A 88 0.05 -5.83 -6.96
C LEU A 88 -0.86 -6.43 -8.03
N GLU A 89 -0.32 -7.21 -8.98
CA GLU A 89 -1.12 -7.86 -10.01
C GLU A 89 -2.15 -8.79 -9.40
N GLU A 90 -1.76 -9.61 -8.42
CA GLU A 90 -2.67 -10.46 -7.65
C GLU A 90 -3.79 -9.65 -7.00
N MET A 91 -3.46 -8.58 -6.28
CA MET A 91 -4.47 -7.73 -5.61
C MET A 91 -5.42 -7.08 -6.63
N PHE A 92 -4.92 -6.57 -7.76
CA PHE A 92 -5.77 -5.97 -8.79
C PHE A 92 -6.67 -6.98 -9.49
N LEU A 93 -6.21 -8.21 -9.71
CA LEU A 93 -7.03 -9.30 -10.26
C LEU A 93 -8.13 -9.71 -9.28
N LEU A 94 -7.80 -9.90 -8.00
CA LEU A 94 -8.78 -10.18 -6.95
C LEU A 94 -9.80 -9.05 -6.79
N GLN A 95 -9.35 -7.79 -6.86
CA GLN A 95 -10.26 -6.64 -6.78
C GLN A 95 -11.21 -6.58 -7.97
N LYS A 96 -10.72 -6.89 -9.16
CA LYS A 96 -11.56 -6.96 -10.36
C LYS A 96 -12.62 -8.06 -10.23
N GLU A 97 -12.24 -9.24 -9.77
CA GLU A 97 -13.15 -10.35 -9.54
C GLU A 97 -14.23 -10.01 -8.49
N LEU A 98 -13.80 -9.38 -7.37
CA LEU A 98 -14.71 -8.90 -6.34
C LEU A 98 -15.72 -7.90 -6.91
N ASN A 99 -15.28 -6.94 -7.71
CA ASN A 99 -16.14 -5.96 -8.35
C ASN A 99 -17.09 -6.61 -9.36
N ASP A 100 -16.61 -7.54 -10.18
CA ASP A 100 -17.44 -8.29 -11.14
C ASP A 100 -18.58 -9.07 -10.43
N SER A 101 -18.28 -9.69 -9.30
CA SER A 101 -19.25 -10.44 -8.51
C SER A 101 -20.27 -9.55 -7.79
N THR A 102 -19.81 -8.44 -7.26
CA THR A 102 -20.63 -7.53 -6.45
C THR A 102 -21.46 -6.59 -7.32
N ASN A 103 -20.84 -5.93 -8.28
CA ASN A 103 -21.44 -4.88 -9.10
C ASN A 103 -21.94 -5.38 -10.45
N GLY A 104 -21.49 -6.56 -10.88
CA GLY A 104 -21.77 -7.13 -12.20
C GLY A 104 -20.73 -6.70 -13.25
N LYS A 105 -20.70 -7.44 -14.37
CA LYS A 105 -19.79 -7.12 -15.48
C LYS A 105 -20.07 -5.71 -16.02
N ASN A 106 -19.04 -5.02 -16.49
CA ASN A 106 -19.05 -3.63 -16.97
C ASN A 106 -19.30 -2.57 -15.87
N TRP A 107 -19.01 -2.87 -14.63
CA TRP A 107 -19.05 -1.91 -13.51
C TRP A 107 -18.09 -0.72 -13.76
N GLU A 108 -17.07 -0.89 -14.58
CA GLU A 108 -16.13 0.14 -15.01
C GLU A 108 -16.83 1.30 -15.74
N LEU A 109 -18.05 1.09 -16.24
CA LEU A 109 -18.89 2.15 -16.80
C LEU A 109 -19.56 3.03 -15.72
N GLY A 110 -19.18 2.86 -14.45
CA GLY A 110 -19.69 3.67 -13.34
C GLY A 110 -21.10 3.30 -12.85
N ARG A 111 -21.60 2.11 -13.23
CA ARG A 111 -22.91 1.64 -12.78
C ARG A 111 -22.88 0.15 -12.43
N ASN A 112 -23.57 -0.20 -11.34
CA ASN A 112 -23.73 -1.59 -10.97
C ASN A 112 -24.83 -2.30 -11.82
N LYS A 113 -24.94 -3.62 -11.66
CA LYS A 113 -25.93 -4.48 -12.36
C LYS A 113 -27.40 -4.10 -12.17
N PHE A 114 -27.71 -3.21 -11.21
CA PHE A 114 -29.04 -2.65 -10.97
C PHE A 114 -29.20 -1.22 -11.52
N GLY A 115 -28.19 -0.70 -12.25
CA GLY A 115 -28.19 0.64 -12.83
C GLY A 115 -27.87 1.76 -11.84
N LYS A 116 -27.55 1.42 -10.57
CA LYS A 116 -27.15 2.41 -9.56
C LYS A 116 -25.73 2.90 -9.86
N GLU A 117 -25.53 4.20 -9.75
CA GLU A 117 -24.23 4.83 -9.87
C GLU A 117 -23.25 4.32 -8.80
N ILE A 118 -22.02 4.04 -9.23
CA ILE A 118 -20.89 3.67 -8.37
C ILE A 118 -20.04 4.92 -8.17
N ASN A 119 -19.74 5.24 -6.93
CA ASN A 119 -18.91 6.39 -6.58
C ASN A 119 -17.81 5.96 -5.60
N TRP A 120 -16.67 5.52 -6.16
CA TRP A 120 -15.52 5.06 -5.38
C TRP A 120 -14.91 6.18 -4.53
N LEU A 121 -14.89 7.42 -5.05
CA LEU A 121 -14.33 8.57 -4.32
C LEU A 121 -15.13 8.87 -3.05
N ARG A 122 -16.45 8.71 -3.11
CA ARG A 122 -17.29 8.83 -1.91
C ARG A 122 -17.05 7.69 -0.93
N CYS A 123 -16.86 6.46 -1.41
CA CYS A 123 -16.51 5.34 -0.54
C CYS A 123 -15.20 5.65 0.19
N ILE A 124 -14.14 6.04 -0.54
CA ILE A 124 -12.85 6.42 0.07
C ILE A 124 -13.01 7.53 1.11
N HIS A 125 -13.80 8.57 0.81
CA HIS A 125 -14.04 9.65 1.77
C HIS A 125 -14.68 9.13 3.06
N MET A 126 -15.59 8.17 2.98
CA MET A 126 -16.25 7.58 4.16
C MET A 126 -15.27 6.75 4.99
N GLU A 127 -14.46 5.89 4.36
CA GLU A 127 -13.45 5.10 5.08
C GLU A 127 -12.37 5.98 5.71
N VAL A 128 -11.99 7.09 5.07
CA VAL A 128 -11.09 8.08 5.71
C VAL A 128 -11.72 8.66 6.97
N ALA A 129 -13.04 8.91 6.98
CA ALA A 129 -13.72 9.40 8.18
C ALA A 129 -13.74 8.33 9.30
N GLU A 130 -13.88 7.05 8.98
CA GLU A 130 -13.82 5.93 9.92
C GLU A 130 -12.39 5.75 10.47
N LEU A 131 -11.37 5.87 9.61
CA LEU A 131 -9.97 5.92 10.03
C LEU A 131 -9.72 7.04 11.05
N ILE A 132 -10.19 8.27 10.77
CA ILE A 132 -10.04 9.39 11.70
C ILE A 132 -10.79 9.10 13.02
N ASP A 133 -11.97 8.48 12.95
CA ASP A 133 -12.76 8.16 14.17
C ASP A 133 -12.09 7.09 15.05
N SER A 134 -11.16 6.31 14.50
CA SER A 134 -10.30 5.35 15.22
C SER A 134 -9.15 6.03 15.98
N THR A 135 -9.01 7.37 15.88
CA THR A 135 -8.03 8.16 16.61
C THR A 135 -8.68 8.95 17.75
N PRO A 136 -7.93 9.39 18.77
CA PRO A 136 -8.46 10.22 19.85
C PRO A 136 -8.62 11.69 19.44
N TRP A 137 -9.21 11.98 18.25
CA TRP A 137 -9.38 13.33 17.72
C TRP A 137 -10.44 14.18 18.48
N LYS A 138 -11.36 13.51 19.19
CA LYS A 138 -12.49 14.17 19.87
C LYS A 138 -12.02 14.89 21.14
N HIS A 139 -11.71 16.18 21.04
CA HIS A 139 -11.19 17.01 22.14
C HIS A 139 -12.11 17.08 23.37
N TRP A 140 -13.38 16.68 23.25
CA TRP A 140 -14.36 16.62 24.37
C TRP A 140 -14.45 15.23 25.03
N LYS A 141 -13.68 14.24 24.57
CA LYS A 141 -13.58 12.91 25.19
C LYS A 141 -12.29 12.78 25.99
N ASN A 142 -12.02 11.57 26.49
CA ASN A 142 -10.80 11.29 27.24
C ASN A 142 -9.55 11.60 26.41
N ILE A 143 -8.74 12.53 26.89
CA ILE A 143 -7.51 12.98 26.22
C ILE A 143 -6.37 11.95 26.26
N ASN A 144 -6.49 10.92 27.10
CA ASN A 144 -5.50 9.84 27.26
C ASN A 144 -5.91 8.56 26.51
N SER A 145 -6.87 8.65 25.59
CA SER A 145 -7.21 7.50 24.76
C SER A 145 -6.10 7.24 23.74
N GLU A 146 -5.70 6.00 23.61
CA GLU A 146 -4.79 5.57 22.56
C GLU A 146 -5.55 5.38 21.24
N PRO A 147 -4.88 5.55 20.07
CA PRO A 147 -5.47 5.22 18.78
C PRO A 147 -5.68 3.71 18.65
N ASP A 148 -6.73 3.30 17.99
CA ASP A 148 -6.92 1.91 17.59
C ASP A 148 -6.15 1.62 16.30
N MET A 149 -4.87 1.27 16.44
CA MET A 149 -3.99 1.05 15.30
C MET A 149 -4.43 -0.12 14.42
N ASN A 150 -5.02 -1.17 15.00
CA ASN A 150 -5.53 -2.30 14.23
C ASN A 150 -6.69 -1.86 13.35
N ASN A 151 -7.62 -1.09 13.90
CA ASN A 151 -8.73 -0.56 13.10
C ASN A 151 -8.25 0.45 12.05
N ILE A 152 -7.30 1.33 12.38
CA ILE A 152 -6.69 2.26 11.42
C ILE A 152 -6.10 1.52 10.22
N HIS A 153 -5.40 0.39 10.44
CA HIS A 153 -4.87 -0.42 9.35
C HIS A 153 -5.98 -1.09 8.53
N VAL A 154 -7.06 -1.53 9.17
CA VAL A 154 -8.24 -2.09 8.49
C VAL A 154 -8.90 -1.05 7.60
N GLU A 155 -9.09 0.19 8.09
CA GLU A 155 -9.68 1.27 7.30
C GLU A 155 -8.77 1.69 6.12
N LEU A 156 -7.44 1.67 6.30
CA LEU A 156 -6.51 1.86 5.19
C LEU A 156 -6.67 0.77 4.11
N VAL A 157 -6.93 -0.47 4.51
CA VAL A 157 -7.20 -1.55 3.55
C VAL A 157 -8.54 -1.35 2.85
N ASP A 158 -9.58 -0.88 3.53
CA ASP A 158 -10.86 -0.58 2.89
C ASP A 158 -10.74 0.61 1.92
N ILE A 159 -9.97 1.64 2.27
CA ILE A 159 -9.57 2.71 1.34
C ILE A 159 -8.84 2.11 0.13
N TRP A 160 -7.93 1.15 0.33
CA TRP A 160 -7.17 0.50 -0.74
C TRP A 160 -8.07 -0.27 -1.69
N HIS A 161 -9.05 -1.01 -1.20
CA HIS A 161 -10.08 -1.68 -2.02
C HIS A 161 -10.78 -0.68 -2.97
N PHE A 162 -11.20 0.46 -2.46
CA PHE A 162 -11.89 1.47 -3.25
C PHE A 162 -10.96 2.23 -4.17
N LEU A 163 -9.72 2.51 -3.76
CA LEU A 163 -8.71 3.15 -4.60
C LEU A 163 -8.32 2.26 -5.78
N MET A 164 -8.09 0.96 -5.56
CA MET A 164 -7.87 0.00 -6.65
C MET A 164 -9.05 -0.06 -7.61
N SER A 165 -10.29 -0.05 -7.09
CA SER A 165 -11.49 -0.02 -7.91
C SER A 165 -11.58 1.24 -8.77
N TYR A 166 -11.24 2.40 -8.20
CA TYR A 166 -11.17 3.67 -8.93
C TYR A 166 -10.08 3.63 -10.01
N ILE A 167 -8.89 3.12 -9.71
CA ILE A 167 -7.81 2.97 -10.69
C ILE A 167 -8.23 2.04 -11.83
N LEU A 168 -8.87 0.90 -11.53
CA LEU A 168 -9.34 -0.07 -12.53
C LEU A 168 -10.50 0.48 -13.38
N GLN A 169 -11.30 1.39 -12.86
CA GLN A 169 -12.33 2.08 -13.65
C GLN A 169 -11.72 2.97 -14.74
N GLU A 170 -10.57 3.56 -14.48
CA GLU A 170 -9.86 4.47 -15.37
C GLU A 170 -8.78 3.78 -16.23
N THR A 171 -8.38 2.53 -15.87
CA THR A 171 -7.25 1.83 -16.49
C THR A 171 -7.51 0.33 -16.60
N ASN A 172 -6.47 -0.44 -16.94
CA ASN A 172 -6.46 -1.90 -16.87
C ASN A 172 -5.40 -2.40 -15.88
N VAL A 173 -5.44 -3.69 -15.53
CA VAL A 173 -4.54 -4.29 -14.53
C VAL A 173 -3.05 -4.02 -14.81
N PRO A 174 -2.48 -4.26 -16.00
CA PRO A 174 -1.07 -3.98 -16.25
C PRO A 174 -0.70 -2.50 -16.05
N ARG A 175 -1.58 -1.58 -16.46
CA ARG A 175 -1.35 -0.15 -16.27
C ARG A 175 -1.48 0.27 -14.81
N ALA A 176 -2.45 -0.30 -14.09
CA ALA A 176 -2.63 -0.08 -12.66
C ALA A 176 -1.38 -0.51 -11.85
N VAL A 177 -0.84 -1.70 -12.14
CA VAL A 177 0.41 -2.19 -11.53
C VAL A 177 1.57 -1.22 -11.82
N SER A 178 1.73 -0.80 -13.07
CA SER A 178 2.78 0.15 -13.45
C SER A 178 2.68 1.50 -12.73
N LEU A 179 1.46 2.01 -12.50
CA LEU A 179 1.23 3.27 -11.80
C LEU A 179 1.55 3.17 -10.30
N VAL A 180 1.26 2.03 -9.70
CA VAL A 180 1.36 1.86 -8.24
C VAL A 180 2.74 1.38 -7.79
N ASN A 181 3.42 0.54 -8.60
CA ASN A 181 4.63 -0.18 -8.19
C ASN A 181 5.71 0.71 -7.58
N THR A 182 5.93 1.91 -8.11
CA THR A 182 6.96 2.84 -7.61
C THR A 182 6.63 3.44 -6.25
N HIS A 183 5.36 3.41 -5.83
CA HIS A 183 4.90 3.97 -4.55
C HIS A 183 4.91 2.95 -3.41
N CYS A 184 5.10 1.66 -3.71
CA CYS A 184 5.09 0.59 -2.70
C CYS A 184 6.40 0.48 -1.91
N ILE A 185 7.48 1.09 -2.41
CA ILE A 185 8.82 1.01 -1.81
C ILE A 185 8.96 2.11 -0.77
N TYR A 186 8.70 1.77 0.49
CA TYR A 186 8.84 2.69 1.62
C TYR A 186 9.05 1.90 2.91
N GLU A 187 9.76 2.51 3.85
CA GLU A 187 9.83 2.01 5.23
C GLU A 187 8.66 2.56 6.03
N ALA A 188 7.93 1.67 6.68
CA ALA A 188 6.86 2.05 7.60
C ALA A 188 7.45 2.74 8.84
N SER A 189 6.79 3.78 9.33
CA SER A 189 7.26 4.50 10.53
C SER A 189 7.12 3.62 11.77
N GLU A 190 8.18 3.56 12.58
CA GLU A 190 8.13 2.94 13.90
C GLU A 190 7.47 3.86 14.93
N ASP A 191 7.75 5.17 14.82
CA ASP A 191 7.16 6.20 15.68
C ASP A 191 5.91 6.79 15.03
N ILE A 192 4.76 6.62 15.67
CA ILE A 192 3.48 7.05 15.15
C ILE A 192 3.09 8.43 15.72
N ASP A 193 3.15 9.45 14.88
CA ASP A 193 2.54 10.76 15.18
C ASP A 193 1.08 10.77 14.74
N VAL A 194 0.17 10.49 15.66
CA VAL A 194 -1.28 10.45 15.43
C VAL A 194 -1.80 11.75 14.82
N LYS A 195 -1.27 12.90 15.24
CA LYS A 195 -1.69 14.21 14.73
C LYS A 195 -1.26 14.42 13.28
N ALA A 196 -0.06 13.98 12.93
CA ALA A 196 0.41 14.02 11.55
C ALA A 196 -0.39 13.01 10.69
N MET A 197 -0.68 11.82 11.20
CA MET A 197 -1.48 10.80 10.53
C MET A 197 -2.89 11.31 10.19
N VAL A 198 -3.59 11.94 11.13
CA VAL A 198 -4.91 12.55 10.88
C VAL A 198 -4.82 13.60 9.76
N LYS A 199 -3.79 14.46 9.76
CA LYS A 199 -3.60 15.45 8.70
C LYS A 199 -3.37 14.82 7.32
N GLU A 200 -2.63 13.73 7.24
CA GLU A 200 -2.41 13.04 5.97
C GLU A 200 -3.70 12.33 5.50
N ALA A 201 -4.49 11.78 6.41
CA ALA A 201 -5.82 11.25 6.11
C ALA A 201 -6.79 12.33 5.60
N GLU A 202 -6.81 13.51 6.23
CA GLU A 202 -7.60 14.66 5.77
C GLU A 202 -7.21 15.11 4.35
N LYS A 203 -5.92 15.07 3.99
CA LYS A 203 -5.46 15.36 2.62
C LYS A 203 -5.95 14.32 1.63
N LEU A 204 -5.96 13.02 2.01
CA LEU A 204 -6.49 11.95 1.19
C LEU A 204 -7.99 12.19 0.89
N SER A 205 -8.76 12.52 1.92
CA SER A 205 -10.17 12.91 1.79
C SER A 205 -10.36 14.14 0.89
N TYR A 206 -9.50 15.15 1.05
CA TYR A 206 -9.53 16.35 0.19
C TYR A 206 -9.29 16.01 -1.29
N ILE A 207 -8.33 15.13 -1.59
CA ILE A 207 -8.06 14.71 -2.97
C ILE A 207 -9.28 14.00 -3.56
N ALA A 208 -9.92 13.07 -2.81
CA ALA A 208 -11.13 12.40 -3.25
C ALA A 208 -12.25 13.38 -3.60
N LEU A 209 -12.54 14.34 -2.71
CA LEU A 209 -13.57 15.34 -2.92
C LEU A 209 -13.20 16.34 -4.03
N ALA A 210 -11.93 16.68 -4.18
CA ALA A 210 -11.49 17.61 -5.22
C ALA A 210 -11.59 16.99 -6.64
N ILE A 211 -11.35 15.69 -6.78
CA ILE A 211 -11.57 14.95 -8.02
C ILE A 211 -13.09 14.87 -8.28
N GLU A 212 -13.88 14.47 -7.29
CA GLU A 212 -15.33 14.33 -7.43
C GLU A 212 -16.01 15.66 -7.85
N THR A 213 -15.54 16.77 -7.34
CA THR A 213 -16.06 18.11 -7.68
C THR A 213 -15.44 18.73 -8.93
N GLY A 214 -14.53 18.03 -9.61
CA GLY A 214 -13.86 18.51 -10.82
C GLY A 214 -12.79 19.57 -10.59
N ASN A 215 -12.38 19.82 -9.35
CA ASN A 215 -11.28 20.75 -9.01
C ASN A 215 -9.90 20.18 -9.33
N ILE A 216 -9.78 18.85 -9.39
CA ILE A 216 -8.60 18.12 -9.85
C ILE A 216 -9.05 17.19 -10.99
N PRO A 217 -8.39 17.21 -12.16
CA PRO A 217 -8.69 16.28 -13.25
C PRO A 217 -8.45 14.83 -12.81
N SER A 218 -9.35 13.90 -13.18
CA SER A 218 -9.25 12.48 -12.81
C SER A 218 -7.88 11.89 -13.12
N PHE A 219 -7.38 12.06 -14.32
CA PHE A 219 -6.12 11.47 -14.76
C PHE A 219 -4.89 11.99 -13.97
N GLY A 220 -4.77 13.30 -13.74
CA GLY A 220 -3.70 13.88 -12.91
C GLY A 220 -3.93 13.70 -11.40
N GLY A 221 -5.14 13.32 -11.02
CA GLY A 221 -5.54 13.06 -9.63
C GLY A 221 -5.15 11.66 -9.15
N ILE A 222 -5.13 10.66 -10.04
CA ILE A 222 -4.81 9.28 -9.68
C ILE A 222 -3.42 9.16 -9.06
N GLU A 223 -2.39 9.70 -9.69
CA GLU A 223 -1.01 9.64 -9.18
C GLU A 223 -0.88 10.33 -7.81
N ARG A 224 -1.49 11.52 -7.66
CA ARG A 224 -1.55 12.21 -6.36
C ARG A 224 -2.29 11.41 -5.30
N PHE A 225 -3.33 10.68 -5.71
CA PHE A 225 -4.10 9.86 -4.79
C PHE A 225 -3.30 8.66 -4.31
N ILE A 226 -2.60 7.98 -5.23
CA ILE A 226 -1.70 6.85 -4.93
C ILE A 226 -0.60 7.33 -3.97
N ASP A 227 0.08 8.42 -4.30
CA ASP A 227 1.15 8.99 -3.48
C ASP A 227 0.66 9.33 -2.07
N GLN A 228 -0.49 10.01 -1.95
CA GLN A 228 -1.07 10.36 -0.66
C GLN A 228 -1.50 9.13 0.14
N PHE A 229 -2.04 8.10 -0.51
CA PHE A 229 -2.41 6.84 0.14
C PHE A 229 -1.20 6.14 0.76
N PHE A 230 -0.12 5.96 0.00
CA PHE A 230 1.09 5.31 0.53
C PHE A 230 1.80 6.17 1.58
N ARG A 231 1.67 7.49 1.52
CA ARG A 231 2.08 8.37 2.61
C ARG A 231 1.28 8.11 3.89
N CYS A 232 -0.03 7.90 3.80
CA CYS A 232 -0.84 7.50 4.96
C CYS A 232 -0.39 6.13 5.50
N CYS A 233 -0.15 5.14 4.64
CA CYS A 233 0.38 3.84 5.06
C CYS A 233 1.70 3.99 5.81
N LYS A 234 2.66 4.72 5.23
CA LYS A 234 3.97 4.96 5.84
C LYS A 234 3.85 5.54 7.24
N ILE A 235 3.10 6.63 7.41
CA ILE A 235 3.02 7.36 8.68
C ILE A 235 2.21 6.61 9.75
N SER A 236 1.32 5.68 9.34
CA SER A 236 0.57 4.81 10.25
C SER A 236 1.32 3.53 10.63
N GLY A 237 2.55 3.34 10.16
CA GLY A 237 3.32 2.13 10.43
C GLY A 237 2.87 0.90 9.62
N LEU A 238 2.04 1.08 8.58
CA LEU A 238 1.56 0.01 7.73
C LEU A 238 2.55 -0.26 6.60
N SER A 239 3.33 -1.35 6.66
CA SER A 239 4.21 -1.78 5.58
C SER A 239 3.42 -2.30 4.37
N PHE A 240 4.03 -2.29 3.17
CA PHE A 240 3.37 -2.84 1.99
C PHE A 240 3.07 -4.33 2.11
N THR A 241 3.96 -5.11 2.71
CA THR A 241 3.74 -6.54 2.97
C THR A 241 2.56 -6.77 3.91
N TRP A 242 2.42 -5.95 4.96
CA TRP A 242 1.27 -6.07 5.86
C TRP A 242 -0.02 -5.56 5.21
N LEU A 243 0.04 -4.50 4.39
CA LEU A 243 -1.09 -4.04 3.57
C LEU A 243 -1.60 -5.15 2.64
N GLN A 244 -0.70 -5.84 1.91
CA GLN A 244 -1.06 -6.96 1.03
C GLN A 244 -1.73 -8.09 1.82
N LYS A 245 -1.14 -8.46 2.96
CA LYS A 245 -1.63 -9.53 3.82
C LYS A 245 -3.05 -9.23 4.34
N LEU A 246 -3.27 -8.01 4.83
CA LEU A 246 -4.58 -7.54 5.28
C LEU A 246 -5.59 -7.46 4.11
N TYR A 247 -5.14 -7.02 2.92
CA TYR A 247 -6.00 -6.95 1.75
C TYR A 247 -6.54 -8.33 1.34
N ILE A 248 -5.67 -9.34 1.28
CA ILE A 248 -6.09 -10.72 1.00
C ILE A 248 -7.06 -11.20 2.09
N GLY A 249 -6.76 -10.87 3.34
CA GLY A 249 -7.64 -11.18 4.48
C GLY A 249 -9.03 -10.58 4.34
N LYS A 250 -9.11 -9.29 4.04
CA LYS A 250 -10.39 -8.59 3.83
C LYS A 250 -11.15 -9.14 2.61
N ASN A 251 -10.44 -9.47 1.53
CA ASN A 251 -11.06 -10.09 0.36
C ASN A 251 -11.68 -11.44 0.72
N CYS A 252 -10.96 -12.27 1.47
CA CYS A 252 -11.45 -13.55 2.00
C CYS A 252 -12.66 -13.35 2.94
N LEU A 253 -12.57 -12.42 3.89
CA LEU A 253 -13.67 -12.11 4.81
C LEU A 253 -14.91 -11.59 4.06
N ASN A 254 -14.73 -10.77 3.04
CA ASN A 254 -15.84 -10.28 2.22
C ASN A 254 -16.53 -11.42 1.45
N LYS A 255 -15.77 -12.39 0.95
CA LYS A 255 -16.33 -13.62 0.35
C LYS A 255 -17.08 -14.44 1.40
N PHE A 256 -16.45 -14.65 2.56
CA PHE A 256 -17.03 -15.36 3.70
C PHE A 256 -18.38 -14.75 4.13
N ARG A 257 -18.42 -13.42 4.28
CA ARG A 257 -19.65 -12.68 4.60
C ARG A 257 -20.77 -12.94 3.59
N GLN A 258 -20.43 -12.93 2.28
CA GLN A 258 -21.40 -13.18 1.21
C GLN A 258 -21.94 -14.62 1.26
N ASP A 259 -21.08 -15.61 1.50
CA ASP A 259 -21.44 -17.02 1.57
C ASP A 259 -22.30 -17.33 2.80
N HIS A 260 -22.20 -16.50 3.85
CA HIS A 260 -22.95 -16.67 5.11
C HIS A 260 -24.16 -15.70 5.25
N GLY A 261 -24.66 -15.16 4.14
CA GLY A 261 -25.92 -14.42 4.13
C GLY A 261 -25.82 -12.96 4.53
N TYR A 262 -24.69 -12.29 4.25
CA TYR A 262 -24.53 -10.87 4.53
C TYR A 262 -25.57 -10.00 3.80
N LYS A 263 -25.87 -10.32 2.52
CA LYS A 263 -26.89 -9.60 1.72
C LYS A 263 -28.30 -9.85 2.21
N GLU A 264 -28.56 -11.01 2.77
CA GLU A 264 -29.83 -11.43 3.35
C GLU A 264 -30.03 -10.92 4.78
N GLY A 265 -28.99 -10.31 5.38
CA GLY A 265 -29.04 -9.80 6.75
C GLY A 265 -28.99 -10.89 7.81
N THR A 266 -28.58 -12.11 7.47
CA THR A 266 -28.46 -13.25 8.40
C THR A 266 -27.06 -13.47 8.93
N TYR A 267 -26.06 -12.78 8.36
CA TYR A 267 -24.68 -12.88 8.77
C TYR A 267 -24.47 -12.33 10.20
N ILE A 268 -23.74 -13.07 11.01
CA ILE A 268 -23.38 -12.65 12.37
C ILE A 268 -22.02 -11.92 12.29
N LYS A 269 -22.01 -10.60 12.53
CA LYS A 269 -20.79 -9.78 12.44
C LYS A 269 -19.89 -9.91 13.68
N THR A 270 -20.48 -10.23 14.86
CA THR A 270 -19.75 -10.32 16.13
C THR A 270 -19.60 -11.78 16.53
N TRP A 271 -18.36 -12.27 16.59
CA TRP A 271 -18.00 -13.65 16.93
C TRP A 271 -17.34 -13.70 18.32
N ASN A 272 -17.90 -14.43 19.25
CA ASN A 272 -17.35 -14.55 20.60
C ASN A 272 -17.05 -13.20 21.31
N GLY A 273 -17.83 -12.18 21.03
CA GLY A 273 -17.68 -10.84 21.61
C GLY A 273 -16.73 -9.89 20.87
N SER A 274 -16.11 -10.34 19.78
CA SER A 274 -15.24 -9.51 18.91
C SER A 274 -15.85 -9.38 17.52
N GLU A 275 -15.58 -8.27 16.84
CA GLU A 275 -15.96 -8.11 15.44
C GLU A 275 -15.14 -9.06 14.53
N ASP A 276 -15.72 -9.48 13.44
CA ASP A 276 -15.12 -10.38 12.46
C ASP A 276 -13.78 -9.85 11.89
N ASN A 277 -13.63 -8.53 11.70
CA ASN A 277 -12.36 -7.91 11.33
C ASN A 277 -11.25 -8.19 12.37
N VAL A 278 -11.57 -8.10 13.66
CA VAL A 278 -10.60 -8.35 14.74
C VAL A 278 -10.15 -9.83 14.74
N ILE A 279 -11.10 -10.74 14.53
CA ILE A 279 -10.79 -12.18 14.42
C ILE A 279 -9.91 -12.43 13.18
N MET A 280 -10.25 -11.85 12.03
CA MET A 280 -9.46 -11.98 10.81
C MET A 280 -8.02 -11.48 11.01
N VAL A 281 -7.82 -10.31 11.61
CA VAL A 281 -6.48 -9.76 11.89
C VAL A 281 -5.70 -10.71 12.81
N SER A 282 -6.31 -11.19 13.89
CA SER A 282 -5.67 -12.12 14.82
C SER A 282 -5.27 -13.44 14.13
N VAL A 283 -6.06 -13.94 13.19
CA VAL A 283 -5.70 -15.14 12.42
C VAL A 283 -4.50 -14.83 11.51
N LEU A 284 -4.51 -13.69 10.81
CA LEU A 284 -3.44 -13.28 9.90
C LEU A 284 -2.10 -13.08 10.61
N GLU A 285 -2.08 -12.53 11.83
CA GLU A 285 -0.87 -12.35 12.63
C GLU A 285 -0.13 -13.67 12.90
N ASN A 286 -0.87 -14.78 12.95
CA ASN A 286 -0.33 -16.12 13.20
C ASN A 286 -0.01 -16.92 11.91
N MET A 287 -0.18 -16.33 10.73
CA MET A 287 0.12 -16.95 9.44
C MET A 287 1.40 -16.36 8.85
N GLU A 288 2.39 -17.17 8.51
CA GLU A 288 3.58 -16.70 7.79
C GLU A 288 3.21 -16.31 6.34
N ASN A 289 2.57 -17.21 5.64
CA ASN A 289 2.06 -16.99 4.28
C ASN A 289 0.54 -17.05 4.28
N VAL A 290 -0.09 -16.08 3.62
CA VAL A 290 -1.56 -16.04 3.54
C VAL A 290 -2.01 -16.92 2.39
N SER A 291 -2.67 -18.02 2.73
CA SER A 291 -3.44 -18.84 1.79
C SER A 291 -4.93 -18.50 1.96
N PHE A 292 -5.62 -18.22 0.85
CA PHE A 292 -7.06 -17.91 0.87
C PHE A 292 -7.87 -19.05 1.51
N ASP A 293 -7.62 -20.29 1.07
CA ASP A 293 -8.35 -21.47 1.56
C ASP A 293 -8.09 -21.76 3.04
N GLU A 294 -6.83 -21.61 3.48
CA GLU A 294 -6.48 -21.79 4.88
C GLU A 294 -7.13 -20.72 5.76
N LEU A 295 -7.08 -19.44 5.33
CA LEU A 295 -7.73 -18.35 6.05
C LEU A 295 -9.25 -18.57 6.11
N TYR A 296 -9.86 -18.93 4.99
CA TYR A 296 -11.29 -19.20 4.93
C TYR A 296 -11.68 -20.30 5.93
N SER A 297 -10.93 -21.40 5.98
CA SER A 297 -11.17 -22.48 6.94
C SER A 297 -11.04 -22.01 8.39
N LYS A 298 -10.04 -21.18 8.68
CA LYS A 298 -9.87 -20.60 10.03
C LYS A 298 -11.00 -19.64 10.40
N LEU A 299 -11.57 -18.90 9.44
CA LEU A 299 -12.74 -18.09 9.70
C LEU A 299 -13.98 -18.97 10.00
N GLU A 300 -14.16 -20.09 9.28
CA GLU A 300 -15.23 -21.06 9.57
C GLU A 300 -15.12 -21.65 10.98
N GLU A 301 -13.91 -21.99 11.42
CA GLU A 301 -13.68 -22.50 12.78
C GLU A 301 -14.07 -21.50 13.88
N ASN A 302 -13.97 -20.20 13.60
CA ASN A 302 -14.29 -19.14 14.53
C ASN A 302 -15.73 -18.62 14.41
N TYR A 303 -16.43 -18.93 13.30
CA TYR A 303 -17.77 -18.46 13.06
C TYR A 303 -18.77 -19.13 14.04
N PRO A 304 -19.71 -18.38 14.65
CA PRO A 304 -20.66 -18.95 15.59
C PRO A 304 -21.50 -20.05 14.93
N SER A 305 -21.48 -21.25 15.51
CA SER A 305 -22.42 -22.32 15.12
C SER A 305 -23.84 -21.91 15.51
N ASN A 306 -24.79 -21.98 14.58
CA ASN A 306 -26.20 -21.78 14.85
C ASN A 306 -26.74 -22.85 15.79
#